data_e876c81f32ec9332b4b17ef1e1099ce1
#
_entry.id   e876c81f32ec9332b4b17ef1e1099ce1
#
_cell.length_a   1.000
_cell.length_b   1.000
_cell.length_c   1.000
_cell.angle_alpha   90.00
_cell.angle_beta   90.00
_cell.angle_gamma   90.00
#
_symmetry.space_group_name_H-M   'P 1'
#
loop_
_entity.id
_entity.type
_entity.pdbx_description
1 polymer ?
#
loop_
_entity_poly.entity_id
_entity_poly.type
_entity_poly.pdbx_seq_one_letter_code
_entity_poly.pdbx_strand_id
1 'polypeptide(L)'
;MNKDCTMKHLLKPIPLALWLAGCSLAPNYEQPDVALPQNWMEVAISEQGNAAAPTADTLGWREYFRDPQLQQLISEALAHNHDLKNAALSIEIAEAQYGIQRTDYLPSVNAQGARARSRTPADLTGTGQARIGETWTVGLATSAYELDLYGRVKSLNEKALQTYLAT
;
A
#
# COMPACT_ATOMS: atom_id res chain seq x y z
N MET A 1 -46.93 35.42 -9.53
CA MET A 1 -45.61 35.23 -10.17
C MET A 1 -44.90 34.14 -9.36
N ASN A 2 -44.94 32.90 -9.88
CA ASN A 2 -44.49 31.68 -9.20
C ASN A 2 -42.98 31.49 -9.30
N LYS A 3 -42.24 31.67 -8.17
CA LYS A 3 -40.81 31.35 -8.07
C LYS A 3 -40.53 30.03 -7.32
N ASP A 4 -41.56 29.25 -6.93
CA ASP A 4 -41.39 28.09 -6.04
C ASP A 4 -41.31 26.73 -6.79
N CYS A 5 -41.36 26.72 -8.12
CA CYS A 5 -41.48 25.46 -8.87
C CYS A 5 -40.14 24.85 -9.30
N THR A 6 -39.03 25.60 -9.30
CA THR A 6 -37.76 25.13 -9.89
C THR A 6 -36.86 24.38 -8.89
N MET A 7 -37.04 24.57 -7.59
CA MET A 7 -36.14 24.02 -6.56
C MET A 7 -36.52 22.58 -6.10
N LYS A 8 -37.78 22.18 -6.34
CA LYS A 8 -38.26 20.85 -5.96
C LYS A 8 -37.80 19.70 -6.88
N HIS A 9 -37.37 19.99 -8.09
CA HIS A 9 -36.91 18.98 -9.05
C HIS A 9 -35.41 18.66 -8.98
N LEU A 10 -34.60 19.55 -8.39
CA LEU A 10 -33.16 19.33 -8.21
C LEU A 10 -32.80 18.40 -7.04
N LEU A 11 -33.72 18.24 -6.08
CA LEU A 11 -33.47 17.38 -4.91
C LEU A 11 -33.80 15.89 -5.13
N LYS A 12 -34.44 15.53 -6.23
CA LYS A 12 -34.85 14.13 -6.48
C LYS A 12 -33.75 13.14 -6.88
N PRO A 13 -32.66 13.50 -7.58
CA PRO A 13 -31.60 12.55 -7.91
C PRO A 13 -30.55 12.33 -6.79
N ILE A 14 -30.49 13.21 -5.78
CA ILE A 14 -29.46 13.16 -4.72
C ILE A 14 -29.53 11.86 -3.89
N PRO A 15 -30.70 11.35 -3.45
CA PRO A 15 -30.75 10.11 -2.67
C PRO A 15 -30.34 8.87 -3.50
N LEU A 16 -30.57 8.87 -4.81
CA LEU A 16 -30.16 7.74 -5.66
C LEU A 16 -28.64 7.70 -5.85
N ALA A 17 -27.97 8.85 -5.94
CA ALA A 17 -26.51 8.94 -6.05
C ALA A 17 -25.80 8.50 -4.76
N LEU A 18 -26.39 8.71 -3.58
CA LEU A 18 -25.83 8.24 -2.32
C LEU A 18 -25.87 6.70 -2.17
N TRP A 19 -26.83 6.03 -2.80
CA TRP A 19 -26.92 4.56 -2.75
C TRP A 19 -25.87 3.86 -3.60
N LEU A 20 -25.31 4.52 -4.61
CA LEU A 20 -24.25 3.95 -5.46
C LEU A 20 -22.83 4.13 -4.88
N ALA A 21 -22.64 4.99 -3.91
CA ALA A 21 -21.32 5.32 -3.35
C ALA A 21 -20.78 4.30 -2.32
N GLY A 22 -21.52 3.24 -2.01
CA GLY A 22 -21.24 2.35 -0.88
C GLY A 22 -20.70 0.95 -1.19
N CYS A 23 -20.55 0.55 -2.43
CA CYS A 23 -20.21 -0.84 -2.76
C CYS A 23 -18.70 -1.04 -2.94
N SER A 24 -17.95 -1.13 -1.85
CA SER A 24 -16.70 -1.87 -1.86
C SER A 24 -17.05 -3.37 -1.79
N LEU A 25 -16.71 -4.14 -2.84
CA LEU A 25 -16.85 -5.61 -2.87
C LEU A 25 -15.70 -6.32 -2.13
N ALA A 26 -14.77 -5.58 -1.55
CA ALA A 26 -13.68 -6.15 -0.76
C ALA A 26 -14.22 -6.64 0.58
N PRO A 27 -14.03 -7.93 0.93
CA PRO A 27 -14.41 -8.43 2.25
C PRO A 27 -13.55 -7.77 3.33
N ASN A 28 -14.15 -7.53 4.50
CA ASN A 28 -13.36 -7.14 5.67
C ASN A 28 -12.51 -8.34 6.09
N TYR A 29 -11.23 -8.10 6.38
CA TYR A 29 -10.39 -9.14 6.95
C TYR A 29 -10.82 -9.43 8.37
N GLU A 30 -11.12 -10.70 8.65
CA GLU A 30 -11.33 -11.23 9.98
C GLU A 30 -10.30 -12.33 10.20
N GLN A 31 -9.55 -12.24 11.29
CA GLN A 31 -8.58 -13.27 11.64
C GLN A 31 -9.33 -14.57 11.91
N PRO A 32 -9.00 -15.68 11.19
CA PRO A 32 -9.62 -16.97 11.45
C PRO A 32 -9.37 -17.42 12.90
N ASP A 33 -10.42 -17.86 13.58
CA ASP A 33 -10.27 -18.50 14.87
C ASP A 33 -9.67 -19.90 14.66
N VAL A 34 -8.41 -20.06 15.04
CA VAL A 34 -7.72 -21.34 14.95
C VAL A 34 -8.03 -22.10 16.23
N ALA A 35 -8.90 -23.10 16.13
CA ALA A 35 -9.20 -24.02 17.23
C ALA A 35 -7.94 -24.86 17.59
N LEU A 36 -7.02 -24.26 18.32
CA LEU A 36 -5.92 -25.00 18.92
C LEU A 36 -6.44 -25.77 20.14
N PRO A 37 -6.04 -27.04 20.33
CA PRO A 37 -6.33 -27.76 21.55
C PRO A 37 -5.80 -26.96 22.75
N GLN A 38 -6.65 -26.65 23.69
CA GLN A 38 -6.25 -25.91 24.90
C GLN A 38 -5.28 -26.72 25.78
N ASN A 39 -5.29 -28.03 25.64
CA ASN A 39 -4.36 -28.94 26.31
C ASN A 39 -3.63 -29.77 25.24
N TRP A 40 -2.38 -29.50 25.04
CA TRP A 40 -1.47 -30.42 24.34
C TRP A 40 -1.42 -31.69 25.21
N MET A 41 -1.76 -32.81 24.57
CA MET A 41 -1.79 -34.16 25.14
C MET A 41 -1.13 -34.22 26.51
N GLU A 42 -1.90 -34.46 27.53
CA GLU A 42 -1.48 -34.68 28.89
C GLU A 42 -0.44 -35.85 28.90
N VAL A 43 0.79 -35.53 28.55
CA VAL A 43 1.89 -36.34 29.10
C VAL A 43 1.76 -36.10 30.59
N ALA A 44 1.34 -37.11 31.30
CA ALA A 44 1.21 -37.17 32.74
C ALA A 44 2.53 -36.78 33.42
N ILE A 45 2.87 -35.52 33.41
CA ILE A 45 3.89 -34.88 34.19
C ILE A 45 3.12 -34.20 35.32
N SER A 46 2.94 -35.04 36.36
CA SER A 46 2.62 -34.67 37.76
C SER A 46 1.76 -33.39 37.93
N GLU A 47 0.61 -33.59 38.50
CA GLU A 47 -0.39 -32.65 39.05
C GLU A 47 0.19 -31.61 40.07
N GLN A 48 1.41 -31.19 39.93
CA GLN A 48 2.05 -30.15 40.78
C GLN A 48 2.49 -28.94 39.98
N GLY A 49 1.94 -28.74 38.77
CA GLY A 49 2.09 -27.50 38.00
C GLY A 49 1.35 -26.38 38.72
N ASN A 50 2.09 -25.48 39.33
CA ASN A 50 1.59 -24.23 39.86
C ASN A 50 0.87 -23.47 38.72
N ALA A 51 -0.46 -23.30 38.81
CA ALA A 51 -1.30 -22.64 37.79
C ALA A 51 -0.89 -21.19 37.47
N ALA A 52 0.15 -20.67 38.09
CA ALA A 52 0.74 -19.36 37.90
C ALA A 52 2.11 -19.39 37.19
N ALA A 53 2.56 -20.56 36.70
CA ALA A 53 3.83 -20.60 35.96
C ALA A 53 3.62 -20.02 34.54
N PRO A 54 4.52 -19.15 34.07
CA PRO A 54 4.45 -18.61 32.70
C PRO A 54 4.54 -19.77 31.72
N THR A 55 3.67 -19.78 30.71
CA THR A 55 3.67 -20.77 29.65
C THR A 55 4.88 -20.55 28.71
N ALA A 56 5.36 -21.61 28.04
CA ALA A 56 6.57 -21.54 27.23
C ALA A 56 6.49 -20.52 26.09
N ASP A 57 5.31 -20.19 25.63
CA ASP A 57 5.01 -19.18 24.60
C ASP A 57 5.15 -17.73 25.10
N THR A 58 5.07 -17.52 26.40
CA THR A 58 5.22 -16.19 27.04
C THR A 58 6.63 -15.94 27.56
N LEU A 59 7.49 -16.97 27.61
CA LEU A 59 8.87 -16.85 28.07
C LEU A 59 9.80 -16.37 26.94
N GLY A 60 10.58 -15.34 27.21
CA GLY A 60 11.70 -14.96 26.35
C GLY A 60 12.75 -16.06 26.29
N TRP A 61 13.44 -16.22 25.14
CA TRP A 61 14.44 -17.26 24.96
C TRP A 61 15.58 -17.21 26.02
N ARG A 62 15.93 -16.03 26.55
CA ARG A 62 16.92 -15.86 27.62
C ARG A 62 16.45 -16.40 28.96
N GLU A 63 15.17 -16.39 29.21
CA GLU A 63 14.57 -16.95 30.42
C GLU A 63 14.39 -18.47 30.31
N TYR A 64 14.13 -18.93 29.08
CA TYR A 64 13.99 -20.36 28.77
C TYR A 64 15.35 -21.08 28.81
N PHE A 65 16.35 -20.56 28.09
CA PHE A 65 17.71 -21.12 28.08
C PHE A 65 18.57 -20.41 29.14
N ARG A 66 18.81 -21.07 30.26
CA ARG A 66 19.54 -20.49 31.42
C ARG A 66 21.05 -20.69 31.36
N ASP A 67 21.58 -21.47 30.42
CA ASP A 67 23.01 -21.67 30.23
C ASP A 67 23.64 -20.42 29.59
N PRO A 68 24.59 -19.75 30.24
CA PRO A 68 25.23 -18.53 29.72
C PRO A 68 25.99 -18.75 28.41
N GLN A 69 26.59 -19.94 28.20
CA GLN A 69 27.32 -20.25 26.96
C GLN A 69 26.35 -20.39 25.80
N LEU A 70 25.23 -21.06 26.05
CA LEU A 70 24.17 -21.20 25.05
C LEU A 70 23.54 -19.85 24.69
N GLN A 71 23.33 -18.98 25.69
CA GLN A 71 22.81 -17.62 25.44
C GLN A 71 23.76 -16.79 24.59
N GLN A 72 25.08 -16.92 24.81
CA GLN A 72 26.07 -16.24 23.99
C GLN A 72 26.05 -16.75 22.55
N LEU A 73 26.01 -18.07 22.35
CA LEU A 73 25.93 -18.66 21.01
C LEU A 73 24.66 -18.25 20.27
N ILE A 74 23.51 -18.25 20.94
CA ILE A 74 22.24 -17.80 20.34
C ILE A 74 22.34 -16.33 19.95
N SER A 75 22.91 -15.46 20.83
CA SER A 75 23.06 -14.05 20.53
C SER A 75 23.94 -13.79 19.31
N GLU A 76 25.05 -14.53 19.21
CA GLU A 76 25.97 -14.45 18.08
C GLU A 76 25.32 -14.96 16.78
N ALA A 77 24.61 -16.09 16.87
CA ALA A 77 23.86 -16.62 15.74
C ALA A 77 22.82 -15.64 15.21
N LEU A 78 22.04 -15.01 16.10
CA LEU A 78 21.05 -14.00 15.72
C LEU A 78 21.69 -12.75 15.09
N ALA A 79 22.84 -12.30 15.61
CA ALA A 79 23.54 -11.13 15.08
C ALA A 79 24.10 -11.36 13.66
N HIS A 80 24.48 -12.60 13.34
CA HIS A 80 25.09 -12.96 12.06
C HIS A 80 24.14 -13.71 11.11
N ASN A 81 22.90 -13.93 11.51
CA ASN A 81 21.93 -14.66 10.68
C ASN A 81 21.55 -13.85 9.44
N HIS A 82 21.91 -14.37 8.28
CA HIS A 82 21.57 -13.76 6.99
C HIS A 82 20.08 -13.91 6.65
N ASP A 83 19.44 -14.99 7.07
CA ASP A 83 18.02 -15.19 6.82
C ASP A 83 17.17 -14.18 7.59
N LEU A 84 17.54 -13.87 8.83
CA LEU A 84 16.91 -12.82 9.61
C LEU A 84 17.08 -11.45 8.94
N LYS A 85 18.27 -11.14 8.42
CA LYS A 85 18.51 -9.91 7.65
C LYS A 85 17.69 -9.85 6.38
N ASN A 86 17.60 -10.96 5.65
CA ASN A 86 16.78 -11.06 4.43
C ASN A 86 15.29 -10.89 4.76
N ALA A 87 14.80 -11.47 5.85
CA ALA A 87 13.44 -11.27 6.30
C ALA A 87 13.15 -9.81 6.63
N ALA A 88 14.06 -9.13 7.35
CA ALA A 88 13.93 -7.70 7.64
C ALA A 88 13.89 -6.85 6.36
N LEU A 89 14.79 -7.11 5.40
CA LEU A 89 14.79 -6.42 4.11
C LEU A 89 13.52 -6.71 3.29
N SER A 90 12.95 -7.90 3.40
CA SER A 90 11.69 -8.24 2.73
C SER A 90 10.52 -7.40 3.27
N ILE A 91 10.51 -7.14 4.57
CA ILE A 91 9.53 -6.23 5.20
C ILE A 91 9.69 -4.81 4.65
N GLU A 92 10.93 -4.29 4.57
CA GLU A 92 11.20 -2.96 4.02
C GLU A 92 10.76 -2.84 2.54
N ILE A 93 10.99 -3.90 1.75
CA ILE A 93 10.53 -3.95 0.36
C ILE A 93 9.00 -3.91 0.29
N ALA A 94 8.31 -4.70 1.11
CA ALA A 94 6.86 -4.74 1.13
C ALA A 94 6.26 -3.38 1.59
N GLU A 95 6.88 -2.72 2.56
CA GLU A 95 6.51 -1.38 3.01
C GLU A 95 6.66 -0.36 1.88
N ALA A 96 7.79 -0.39 1.16
CA ALA A 96 8.03 0.50 0.03
C ALA A 96 7.01 0.27 -1.10
N GLN A 97 6.66 -0.98 -1.40
CA GLN A 97 5.64 -1.32 -2.40
C GLN A 97 4.25 -0.81 -1.99
N TYR A 98 3.90 -0.94 -0.71
CA TYR A 98 2.67 -0.35 -0.19
C TYR A 98 2.69 1.18 -0.31
N GLY A 99 3.82 1.81 0.00
CA GLY A 99 4.03 3.25 -0.19
C GLY A 99 3.79 3.70 -1.63
N ILE A 100 4.31 2.95 -2.62
CA ILE A 100 4.09 3.21 -4.04
C ILE A 100 2.59 3.11 -4.38
N GLN A 101 1.91 2.05 -3.94
CA GLN A 101 0.48 1.85 -4.22
C GLN A 101 -0.38 3.00 -3.67
N ARG A 102 0.00 3.57 -2.53
CA ARG A 102 -0.69 4.72 -1.94
C ARG A 102 -0.65 5.97 -2.81
N THR A 103 0.34 6.11 -3.68
CA THR A 103 0.44 7.27 -4.58
C THR A 103 -0.67 7.32 -5.62
N ASP A 104 -1.33 6.19 -5.90
CA ASP A 104 -2.46 6.13 -6.84
C ASP A 104 -3.69 6.94 -6.37
N TYR A 105 -3.75 7.32 -5.10
CA TYR A 105 -4.74 8.26 -4.60
C TYR A 105 -4.52 9.70 -5.07
N LEU A 106 -3.33 10.01 -5.56
CA LEU A 106 -2.96 11.37 -5.96
C LEU A 106 -2.74 11.44 -7.49
N PRO A 107 -3.09 12.57 -8.11
CA PRO A 107 -2.75 12.78 -9.52
C PRO A 107 -1.23 12.81 -9.71
N SER A 108 -0.74 12.12 -10.74
CA SER A 108 0.67 12.22 -11.14
C SER A 108 0.94 13.58 -11.80
N VAL A 109 1.92 14.31 -11.29
CA VAL A 109 2.36 15.58 -11.86
C VAL A 109 3.75 15.42 -12.44
N ASN A 110 3.86 15.64 -13.75
CA ASN A 110 5.10 15.55 -14.48
C ASN A 110 5.53 16.93 -14.98
N ALA A 111 6.80 17.27 -14.80
CA ALA A 111 7.41 18.41 -15.43
C ALA A 111 8.01 17.97 -16.78
N GLN A 112 7.72 18.71 -17.84
CA GLN A 112 8.27 18.45 -19.16
C GLN A 112 8.91 19.70 -19.76
N GLY A 113 10.05 19.51 -20.42
CA GLY A 113 10.71 20.53 -21.17
C GLY A 113 11.15 19.95 -22.53
N ALA A 114 10.83 20.64 -23.60
CA ALA A 114 11.22 20.25 -24.93
C ALA A 114 11.76 21.46 -25.72
N ARG A 115 12.76 21.21 -26.55
CA ARG A 115 13.25 22.16 -27.55
C ARG A 115 13.15 21.53 -28.91
N ALA A 116 12.41 22.17 -29.79
CA ALA A 116 12.32 21.79 -31.20
C ALA A 116 13.00 22.86 -32.07
N ARG A 117 13.88 22.42 -32.96
CA ARG A 117 14.51 23.29 -33.99
C ARG A 117 14.21 22.70 -35.34
N SER A 118 13.58 23.50 -36.20
CA SER A 118 13.20 23.11 -37.54
C SER A 118 13.75 24.10 -38.54
N ARG A 119 14.15 23.58 -39.71
CA ARG A 119 14.54 24.40 -40.87
C ARG A 119 13.50 24.23 -41.96
N THR A 120 12.87 25.34 -42.35
CA THR A 120 11.97 25.38 -43.50
C THR A 120 12.80 25.79 -44.72
N PRO A 121 12.88 24.99 -45.77
CA PRO A 121 13.57 25.32 -47.00
C PRO A 121 12.93 26.52 -47.69
N ALA A 122 13.69 27.19 -48.58
CA ALA A 122 13.29 28.42 -49.26
C ALA A 122 12.08 28.24 -50.19
N ASP A 123 11.92 27.06 -50.75
CA ASP A 123 10.82 26.68 -51.64
C ASP A 123 9.48 26.50 -50.90
N LEU A 124 9.52 26.26 -49.59
CA LEU A 124 8.33 26.13 -48.73
C LEU A 124 8.03 27.43 -47.96
N THR A 125 8.84 28.47 -48.10
CA THR A 125 8.57 29.76 -47.50
C THR A 125 7.99 30.73 -48.53
N GLY A 126 6.95 31.48 -48.22
CA GLY A 126 6.39 32.50 -49.12
C GLY A 126 7.36 33.66 -49.42
N THR A 127 8.52 33.73 -48.75
CA THR A 127 9.55 34.75 -48.92
C THR A 127 10.72 34.29 -49.81
N GLY A 128 10.75 33.01 -50.22
CA GLY A 128 11.86 32.42 -50.97
C GLY A 128 13.20 32.35 -50.23
N GLN A 129 13.22 32.50 -48.91
CA GLN A 129 14.41 32.38 -48.06
C GLN A 129 14.23 31.26 -47.01
N ALA A 130 15.24 30.44 -46.82
CA ALA A 130 15.22 29.41 -45.78
C ALA A 130 15.10 30.02 -44.38
N ARG A 131 14.21 29.48 -43.56
CA ARG A 131 14.00 29.95 -42.20
C ARG A 131 14.31 28.85 -41.17
N ILE A 132 14.99 29.22 -40.09
CA ILE A 132 15.18 28.37 -38.93
C ILE A 132 14.20 28.85 -37.87
N GLY A 133 13.32 27.95 -37.46
CA GLY A 133 12.39 28.13 -36.32
C GLY A 133 12.92 27.38 -35.12
N GLU A 134 12.78 27.96 -33.96
CA GLU A 134 13.10 27.35 -32.67
C GLU A 134 11.93 27.56 -31.71
N THR A 135 11.50 26.48 -31.11
CA THR A 135 10.38 26.49 -30.15
C THR A 135 10.84 25.82 -28.85
N TRP A 136 10.59 26.48 -27.76
CA TRP A 136 10.79 25.95 -26.43
C TRP A 136 9.42 25.71 -25.79
N THR A 137 9.23 24.53 -25.25
CA THR A 137 8.02 24.17 -24.52
C THR A 137 8.43 23.75 -23.13
N VAL A 138 7.86 24.42 -22.11
CA VAL A 138 8.03 24.04 -20.71
C VAL A 138 6.65 23.99 -20.09
N GLY A 139 6.36 22.94 -19.33
CA GLY A 139 5.05 22.81 -18.72
C GLY A 139 5.01 21.75 -17.63
N LEU A 140 3.94 21.80 -16.86
CA LEU A 140 3.53 20.75 -15.97
C LEU A 140 2.33 20.05 -16.61
N ALA A 141 2.33 18.71 -16.55
CA ALA A 141 1.25 17.91 -17.11
C ALA A 141 0.87 16.79 -16.14
N THR A 142 -0.42 16.52 -16.06
CA THR A 142 -0.97 15.31 -15.44
C THR A 142 -1.36 14.37 -16.57
N SER A 143 -0.77 13.17 -16.61
CA SER A 143 -1.00 12.20 -17.69
C SER A 143 -2.32 11.49 -17.54
N ALA A 144 -2.65 11.07 -16.31
CA ALA A 144 -3.89 10.40 -15.98
C ALA A 144 -4.15 10.50 -14.46
N TYR A 145 -5.41 10.61 -14.10
CA TYR A 145 -5.88 10.49 -12.73
C TYR A 145 -7.21 9.75 -12.74
N GLU A 146 -7.31 8.70 -11.91
CA GLU A 146 -8.53 7.93 -11.76
C GLU A 146 -9.31 8.40 -10.53
N LEU A 147 -10.52 8.89 -10.77
CA LEU A 147 -11.47 9.14 -9.70
C LEU A 147 -12.05 7.81 -9.23
N ASP A 148 -11.75 7.42 -8.01
CA ASP A 148 -12.14 6.13 -7.44
C ASP A 148 -13.60 6.13 -6.96
N LEU A 149 -14.53 6.09 -7.92
CA LEU A 149 -15.97 6.09 -7.64
C LEU A 149 -16.47 4.73 -7.14
N TYR A 150 -15.78 3.65 -7.48
CA TYR A 150 -16.19 2.27 -7.19
C TYR A 150 -15.26 1.54 -6.22
N GLY A 151 -14.29 2.24 -5.62
CA GLY A 151 -13.37 1.67 -4.63
C GLY A 151 -12.29 0.74 -5.21
N ARG A 152 -11.97 0.83 -6.51
CA ARG A 152 -10.90 0.04 -7.14
C ARG A 152 -9.54 0.38 -6.55
N VAL A 153 -9.16 1.65 -6.51
CA VAL A 153 -7.90 2.13 -5.95
C VAL A 153 -7.85 1.83 -4.46
N LYS A 154 -8.95 2.05 -3.74
CA LYS A 154 -9.08 1.69 -2.33
C LYS A 154 -8.82 0.19 -2.10
N SER A 155 -9.42 -0.69 -2.89
CA SER A 155 -9.26 -2.14 -2.75
C SER A 155 -7.84 -2.60 -3.08
N LEU A 156 -7.17 -1.97 -4.06
CA LEU A 156 -5.77 -2.25 -4.38
C LEU A 156 -4.83 -1.82 -3.25
N ASN A 157 -5.09 -0.68 -2.63
CA ASN A 157 -4.33 -0.22 -1.46
C ASN A 157 -4.53 -1.16 -0.27
N GLU A 158 -5.77 -1.59 -0.01
CA GLU A 158 -6.06 -2.57 1.04
C GLU A 158 -5.32 -3.89 0.79
N LYS A 159 -5.35 -4.40 -0.45
CA LYS A 159 -4.59 -5.57 -0.84
C LYS A 159 -3.08 -5.39 -0.56
N ALA A 160 -2.50 -4.25 -0.93
CA ALA A 160 -1.09 -3.97 -0.72
C ALA A 160 -0.75 -3.89 0.78
N LEU A 161 -1.64 -3.29 1.60
CA LEU A 161 -1.51 -3.26 3.05
C LEU A 161 -1.53 -4.66 3.64
N GLN A 162 -2.50 -5.50 3.26
CA GLN A 162 -2.58 -6.89 3.75
C GLN A 162 -1.37 -7.72 3.31
N THR A 163 -0.84 -7.48 2.12
CA THR A 163 0.40 -8.13 1.65
C THR A 163 1.59 -7.72 2.52
N TYR A 164 1.71 -6.45 2.85
CA TYR A 164 2.76 -5.94 3.76
C TYR A 164 2.62 -6.54 5.16
N LEU A 165 1.41 -6.60 5.71
CA LEU A 165 1.18 -7.15 7.05
C LEU A 165 1.39 -8.68 7.11
N ALA A 166 1.35 -9.38 5.99
CA ALA A 166 1.57 -10.82 5.88
C ALA A 166 3.07 -11.19 5.70
N THR A 167 3.94 -10.21 5.50
CA THR A 167 5.39 -10.41 5.33
C THR A 167 6.10 -10.43 6.67
#